data_e73eb15ef64d8805761f91100c1cca48
#
_entry.id   e73eb15ef64d8805761f91100c1cca48
#
_cell.length_a   1.000
_cell.length_b   1.000
_cell.length_c   1.000
_cell.angle_alpha   90.00
_cell.angle_beta   90.00
_cell.angle_gamma   90.00
#
_symmetry.space_group_name_H-M   'P 1'
#
loop_
_entity.id
_entity.type
_entity.pdbx_description
1 polymer ?
#
loop_
_entity_poly.entity_id
_entity_poly.type
_entity_poly.pdbx_seq_one_letter_code
_entity_poly.pdbx_strand_id
1 'polypeptide(L)'
;PVSKGPAVDAGQAVAAALAIQEQISTLNEALKKEGQPALRMRIGIHSGTVLTGSLGSSRRLEYAVIGDTVNCASRLEGLDKQRHQGMVRILISGDTQSLIETLPPHIAHESWGTVLIKGRLEPLEVIELRSTAP
;
A
#
# COMPACT_ATOMS: atom_id res chain seq x y z
N PRO A 1 -15.74 5.88 -6.07
CA PRO A 1 -15.81 4.42 -5.99
C PRO A 1 -16.66 4.00 -4.80
N VAL A 2 -17.49 3.00 -5.01
CA VAL A 2 -18.36 2.48 -3.96
C VAL A 2 -17.68 1.27 -3.32
N SER A 3 -17.55 1.30 -2.00
CA SER A 3 -17.03 0.16 -1.25
C SER A 3 -17.93 -1.06 -1.42
N LYS A 4 -17.32 -2.22 -1.63
CA LYS A 4 -18.02 -3.50 -1.71
C LYS A 4 -17.84 -4.32 -0.43
N GLY A 5 -17.36 -3.67 0.62
CA GLY A 5 -17.07 -4.28 1.91
C GLY A 5 -15.58 -4.40 2.17
N PRO A 6 -15.18 -4.45 3.47
CA PRO A 6 -13.77 -4.40 3.83
C PRO A 6 -12.91 -5.50 3.23
N ALA A 7 -13.40 -6.73 3.18
CA ALA A 7 -12.62 -7.85 2.64
C ALA A 7 -12.37 -7.69 1.13
N VAL A 8 -13.40 -7.29 0.38
CA VAL A 8 -13.27 -7.08 -1.06
C VAL A 8 -12.35 -5.89 -1.33
N ASP A 9 -12.52 -4.81 -0.59
CA ASP A 9 -11.69 -3.60 -0.74
C ASP A 9 -10.22 -3.90 -0.45
N ALA A 10 -9.94 -4.64 0.62
CA ALA A 10 -8.57 -5.03 0.98
C ALA A 10 -7.94 -5.88 -0.11
N GLY A 11 -8.67 -6.88 -0.62
CA GLY A 11 -8.19 -7.74 -1.70
C GLY A 11 -7.91 -6.96 -2.98
N GLN A 12 -8.78 -6.02 -3.33
CA GLN A 12 -8.59 -5.17 -4.52
C GLN A 12 -7.39 -4.24 -4.37
N ALA A 13 -7.18 -3.69 -3.18
CA ALA A 13 -6.02 -2.83 -2.92
C ALA A 13 -4.70 -3.59 -3.08
N VAL A 14 -4.63 -4.80 -2.54
CA VAL A 14 -3.44 -5.65 -2.68
C VAL A 14 -3.25 -6.04 -4.14
N ALA A 15 -4.31 -6.43 -4.83
CA ALA A 15 -4.23 -6.78 -6.25
C ALA A 15 -3.72 -5.60 -7.09
N ALA A 16 -4.18 -4.39 -6.79
CA ALA A 16 -3.72 -3.18 -7.47
C ALA A 16 -2.23 -2.93 -7.22
N ALA A 17 -1.77 -3.09 -5.98
CA ALA A 17 -0.36 -2.92 -5.64
C ALA A 17 0.53 -3.91 -6.38
N LEU A 18 0.11 -5.17 -6.46
CA LEU A 18 0.85 -6.21 -7.19
C LEU A 18 0.87 -5.93 -8.70
N ALA A 19 -0.23 -5.42 -9.25
CA ALA A 19 -0.29 -5.02 -10.65
C ALA A 19 0.66 -3.85 -10.93
N ILE A 20 0.73 -2.88 -10.02
CA ILE A 20 1.67 -1.76 -10.13
C ILE A 20 3.11 -2.28 -10.11
N GLN A 21 3.42 -3.21 -9.22
CA GLN A 21 4.76 -3.82 -9.15
C GLN A 21 5.17 -4.44 -10.48
N GLU A 22 4.25 -5.16 -11.11
CA GLU A 22 4.48 -5.78 -12.41
C GLU A 22 4.70 -4.73 -13.51
N GLN A 23 3.87 -3.68 -13.53
CA GLN A 23 4.00 -2.60 -14.51
C GLN A 23 5.30 -1.81 -14.33
N ILE A 24 5.71 -1.56 -13.10
CA ILE A 24 6.99 -0.88 -12.83
C ILE A 24 8.16 -1.74 -13.30
N SER A 25 8.09 -3.05 -13.12
CA SER A 25 9.12 -3.97 -13.61
C SER A 25 9.26 -3.86 -15.13
N THR A 26 8.15 -3.88 -15.86
CA THR A 26 8.14 -3.75 -17.32
C THR A 26 8.68 -2.38 -17.76
N LEU A 27 8.24 -1.32 -17.09
CA LEU A 27 8.70 0.03 -17.39
C LEU A 27 10.21 0.17 -17.16
N ASN A 28 10.72 -0.41 -16.06
CA ASN A 28 12.13 -0.34 -15.76
C ASN A 28 13.00 -1.06 -16.79
N GLU A 29 12.49 -2.15 -17.37
CA GLU A 29 13.19 -2.80 -18.49
C GLU A 29 13.32 -1.88 -19.70
N ALA A 30 12.24 -1.16 -20.03
CA ALA A 30 12.25 -0.20 -21.12
C ALA A 30 13.18 0.97 -20.81
N LEU A 31 13.15 1.50 -19.60
CA LEU A 31 14.03 2.60 -19.18
C LEU A 31 15.50 2.19 -19.24
N LYS A 32 15.82 0.96 -18.85
CA LYS A 32 17.18 0.44 -18.91
C LYS A 32 17.70 0.43 -20.34
N LYS A 33 16.87 0.02 -21.28
CA LYS A 33 17.24 0.01 -22.73
C LYS A 33 17.53 1.41 -23.26
N GLU A 34 16.90 2.41 -22.68
CA GLU A 34 17.10 3.81 -23.05
C GLU A 34 18.20 4.49 -22.24
N GLY A 35 18.89 3.76 -21.38
CA GLY A 35 19.92 4.32 -20.51
C GLY A 35 19.38 5.20 -19.38
N GLN A 36 18.10 5.09 -19.08
CA GLN A 36 17.46 5.87 -18.02
C GLN A 36 17.49 5.15 -16.69
N PRO A 37 17.50 5.90 -15.55
CA PRO A 37 17.46 5.29 -14.23
C PRO A 37 16.15 4.53 -13.99
N ALA A 38 16.24 3.44 -13.21
CA ALA A 38 15.06 2.70 -12.80
C ALA A 38 14.23 3.49 -11.80
N LEU A 39 12.91 3.32 -11.87
CA LEU A 39 11.98 3.89 -10.90
C LEU A 39 11.86 2.97 -9.69
N ARG A 40 11.81 3.56 -8.52
CA ARG A 40 11.54 2.87 -7.26
C ARG A 40 10.27 3.43 -6.66
N MET A 41 9.51 2.55 -5.99
CA MET A 41 8.22 2.94 -5.43
C MET A 41 7.99 2.25 -4.09
N ARG A 42 7.33 2.95 -3.18
CA ARG A 42 6.86 2.37 -1.92
C ARG A 42 5.35 2.50 -1.88
N ILE A 43 4.68 1.45 -1.44
CA ILE A 43 3.23 1.39 -1.30
C ILE A 43 2.91 0.97 0.11
N GLY A 44 2.03 1.70 0.79
CA GLY A 44 1.52 1.35 2.11
C GLY A 44 0.01 1.17 2.03
N ILE A 45 -0.50 0.08 2.60
CA ILE A 45 -1.93 -0.24 2.61
C ILE A 45 -2.38 -0.50 4.04
N HIS A 46 -3.40 0.22 4.47
CA HIS A 46 -4.05 0.01 5.75
C HIS A 46 -5.56 0.04 5.56
N SER A 47 -6.27 -0.67 6.41
CA SER A 47 -7.73 -0.81 6.33
C SER A 47 -8.37 -0.27 7.60
N GLY A 48 -9.46 0.45 7.45
CA GLY A 48 -10.19 1.02 8.55
C GLY A 48 -11.22 2.03 8.05
N THR A 49 -11.86 2.70 8.98
CA THR A 49 -12.84 3.72 8.65
C THR A 49 -12.15 4.97 8.13
N VAL A 50 -12.69 5.52 7.05
CA VAL A 50 -12.21 6.80 6.50
C VAL A 50 -13.40 7.73 6.31
N LEU A 51 -13.12 9.02 6.38
CA LEU A 51 -14.10 10.05 6.07
C LEU A 51 -13.79 10.58 4.68
N THR A 52 -14.82 10.62 3.84
CA THR A 52 -14.69 11.15 2.48
C THR A 52 -15.66 12.31 2.33
N GLY A 53 -15.27 13.31 1.58
CA GLY A 53 -16.13 14.44 1.33
C GLY A 53 -15.47 15.49 0.47
N SER A 54 -16.27 16.49 0.09
CA SER A 54 -15.77 17.61 -0.68
C SER A 54 -15.33 18.74 0.27
N LEU A 55 -14.10 19.21 0.07
CA LEU A 55 -13.54 20.34 0.80
C LEU A 55 -13.27 21.49 -0.16
N GLY A 56 -13.47 22.69 0.31
CA GLY A 56 -13.19 23.89 -0.46
C GLY A 56 -14.38 24.81 -0.63
N SER A 57 -14.17 25.89 -1.38
CA SER A 57 -15.21 26.87 -1.67
C SER A 57 -16.09 26.41 -2.84
N SER A 58 -17.19 27.13 -3.08
CA SER A 58 -18.08 26.89 -4.21
C SER A 58 -17.38 27.00 -5.57
N ARG A 59 -16.25 27.68 -5.62
CA ARG A 59 -15.46 27.84 -6.85
C ARG A 59 -14.42 26.75 -7.05
N ARG A 60 -14.05 26.05 -5.97
CA ARG A 60 -13.00 25.03 -6.01
C ARG A 60 -13.31 23.96 -4.98
N LEU A 61 -13.94 22.89 -5.44
CA LEU A 61 -14.27 21.75 -4.60
C LEU A 61 -13.18 20.69 -4.77
N GLU A 62 -12.68 20.19 -3.64
CA GLU A 62 -11.74 19.08 -3.62
C GLU A 62 -12.38 17.93 -2.86
N TYR A 63 -12.30 16.74 -3.44
CA TYR A 63 -12.74 15.52 -2.77
C TYR A 63 -11.59 14.97 -1.94
N ALA A 64 -11.78 14.87 -0.64
CA ALA A 64 -10.72 14.47 0.27
C ALA A 64 -11.07 13.20 1.02
N VAL A 65 -10.06 12.42 1.34
CA VAL A 65 -10.15 11.25 2.22
C VAL A 65 -9.28 11.56 3.44
N ILE A 66 -9.91 11.62 4.62
CA ILE A 66 -9.22 11.99 5.86
C ILE A 66 -9.50 10.97 6.95
N GLY A 67 -8.61 10.90 7.93
CA GLY A 67 -8.76 10.07 9.10
C GLY A 67 -7.48 9.36 9.50
N ASP A 68 -7.53 8.71 10.65
CA ASP A 68 -6.41 7.97 11.20
C ASP A 68 -5.96 6.83 10.30
N THR A 69 -6.91 6.17 9.63
CA THR A 69 -6.64 5.09 8.69
C THR A 69 -5.71 5.55 7.56
N VAL A 70 -5.95 6.75 7.02
CA VAL A 70 -5.12 7.34 5.97
C VAL A 70 -3.73 7.67 6.51
N ASN A 71 -3.66 8.20 7.72
CA ASN A 71 -2.39 8.51 8.36
C ASN A 71 -1.55 7.26 8.59
N CYS A 72 -2.18 6.16 9.00
CA CYS A 72 -1.48 4.88 9.15
C CYS A 72 -0.94 4.38 7.82
N ALA A 73 -1.72 4.45 6.75
CA ALA A 73 -1.25 4.04 5.42
C ALA A 73 -0.03 4.87 4.98
N SER A 74 -0.09 6.17 5.21
CA SER A 74 1.02 7.08 4.90
C SER A 74 2.27 6.73 5.70
N ARG A 75 2.12 6.38 6.98
CA ARG A 75 3.23 5.98 7.84
C ARG A 75 3.86 4.67 7.40
N LEU A 76 3.04 3.71 6.94
CA LEU A 76 3.55 2.46 6.36
C LEU A 76 4.38 2.74 5.12
N GLU A 77 3.89 3.59 4.22
CA GLU A 77 4.62 3.95 3.02
C GLU A 77 6.00 4.53 3.36
N GLY A 78 6.09 5.39 4.35
CA GLY A 78 7.34 6.05 4.76
C GLY A 78 8.19 5.30 5.77
N LEU A 79 7.75 4.13 6.24
CA LEU A 79 8.43 3.38 7.30
C LEU A 79 9.78 2.86 6.81
N ASP A 80 10.83 3.08 7.62
CA ASP A 80 12.18 2.61 7.36
C ASP A 80 12.55 2.56 5.86
N LYS A 81 12.80 3.72 5.31
CA LYS A 81 13.07 3.88 3.87
C LYS A 81 14.33 3.16 3.40
N GLN A 82 15.24 2.83 4.31
CA GLN A 82 16.46 2.11 4.01
C GLN A 82 16.17 0.62 3.76
N ARG A 83 15.13 0.08 4.38
CA ARG A 83 14.74 -1.32 4.22
C ARG A 83 13.85 -1.46 2.98
N HIS A 84 14.49 -1.52 1.81
CA HIS A 84 13.81 -1.53 0.53
C HIS A 84 14.51 -2.49 -0.42
N GLN A 85 14.00 -3.70 -0.51
CA GLN A 85 14.49 -4.71 -1.45
C GLN A 85 13.70 -4.60 -2.75
N GLY A 86 14.41 -4.73 -3.88
CA GLY A 86 13.79 -4.60 -5.19
C GLY A 86 13.40 -3.16 -5.52
N MET A 87 12.57 -2.98 -6.53
CA MET A 87 12.15 -1.66 -7.02
C MET A 87 10.85 -1.20 -6.37
N VAL A 88 9.92 -2.10 -6.08
CA VAL A 88 8.64 -1.77 -5.45
C VAL A 88 8.54 -2.45 -4.11
N ARG A 89 8.33 -1.67 -3.06
CA ARG A 89 8.12 -2.19 -1.71
C ARG A 89 6.65 -2.02 -1.35
N ILE A 90 6.00 -3.13 -1.00
CA ILE A 90 4.60 -3.14 -0.60
C ILE A 90 4.51 -3.54 0.87
N LEU A 91 4.06 -2.62 1.71
CA LEU A 91 3.80 -2.89 3.12
C LEU A 91 2.30 -2.80 3.38
N ILE A 92 1.77 -3.82 4.04
CA ILE A 92 0.37 -3.82 4.49
C ILE A 92 0.34 -3.96 6.00
N SER A 93 -0.75 -3.50 6.61
CA SER A 93 -0.95 -3.71 8.04
C SER A 93 -1.53 -5.10 8.31
N GLY A 94 -1.39 -5.57 9.55
CA GLY A 94 -2.05 -6.79 10.00
C GLY A 94 -3.56 -6.69 9.86
N ASP A 95 -4.12 -5.50 10.06
CA ASP A 95 -5.55 -5.23 9.86
C ASP A 95 -5.98 -5.56 8.43
N THR A 96 -5.18 -5.13 7.45
CA THR A 96 -5.44 -5.44 6.04
C THR A 96 -5.29 -6.93 5.77
N GLN A 97 -4.22 -7.54 6.27
CA GLN A 97 -3.97 -8.98 6.06
C GLN A 97 -5.11 -9.83 6.62
N SER A 98 -5.64 -9.48 7.79
CA SER A 98 -6.71 -10.24 8.42
C SER A 98 -8.03 -10.22 7.65
N LEU A 99 -8.21 -9.24 6.76
CA LEU A 99 -9.39 -9.13 5.91
C LEU A 99 -9.27 -9.97 4.63
N ILE A 100 -8.07 -10.43 4.31
CA ILE A 100 -7.81 -11.20 3.10
C ILE A 100 -7.71 -12.67 3.47
N GLU A 101 -8.67 -13.49 2.99
CA GLU A 101 -8.70 -14.93 3.30
C GLU A 101 -7.52 -15.66 2.68
N THR A 102 -7.19 -15.33 1.44
CA THR A 102 -6.13 -16.02 0.70
C THR A 102 -5.38 -15.02 -0.15
N LEU A 103 -4.06 -14.96 0.03
CA LEU A 103 -3.22 -14.15 -0.85
C LEU A 103 -3.14 -14.81 -2.23
N PRO A 104 -2.97 -14.00 -3.30
CA PRO A 104 -2.79 -14.56 -4.64
C PRO A 104 -1.61 -15.56 -4.69
N PRO A 105 -1.63 -16.52 -5.63
CA PRO A 105 -0.50 -17.44 -5.83
C PRO A 105 0.79 -16.66 -6.12
N HIS A 106 1.91 -17.23 -5.68
CA HIS A 106 3.24 -16.66 -5.90
C HIS A 106 3.47 -15.33 -5.17
N ILE A 107 2.72 -15.10 -4.08
CA ILE A 107 2.96 -13.95 -3.22
C ILE A 107 3.49 -14.46 -1.88
N ALA A 108 4.71 -14.04 -1.55
CA ALA A 108 5.30 -14.29 -0.25
C ALA A 108 5.03 -13.10 0.66
N HIS A 109 4.93 -13.36 1.95
CA HIS A 109 4.80 -12.31 2.94
C HIS A 109 5.86 -12.49 4.03
N GLU A 110 6.35 -11.35 4.53
CA GLU A 110 7.33 -11.33 5.61
C GLU A 110 6.86 -10.36 6.69
N SER A 111 6.76 -10.84 7.92
CA SER A 111 6.42 -9.96 9.04
C SER A 111 7.61 -9.10 9.42
N TRP A 112 7.36 -7.80 9.58
CA TRP A 112 8.33 -6.87 10.13
C TRP A 112 8.13 -6.70 11.65
N GLY A 113 7.20 -7.47 12.26
CA GLY A 113 6.81 -7.29 13.64
C GLY A 113 5.80 -6.16 13.81
N THR A 114 5.78 -5.57 14.99
CA THR A 114 4.87 -4.49 15.31
C THR A 114 5.64 -3.18 15.47
N VAL A 115 5.00 -2.08 15.08
CA VAL A 115 5.56 -0.74 15.25
C VAL A 115 4.54 0.16 15.92
N LEU A 116 5.02 1.13 16.69
CA LEU A 116 4.16 2.17 17.27
C LEU A 116 4.03 3.30 16.27
N ILE A 117 2.79 3.59 15.89
CA ILE A 117 2.48 4.72 15.01
C ILE A 117 2.00 5.86 15.89
N LYS A 118 2.59 7.04 15.69
CA LYS A 118 2.21 8.23 16.45
C LYS A 118 0.71 8.49 16.32
N GLY A 119 0.04 8.62 17.45
CA GLY A 119 -1.40 8.82 17.51
C GLY A 119 -2.24 7.55 17.65
N ARG A 120 -1.62 6.37 17.58
CA ARG A 120 -2.31 5.10 17.85
C ARG A 120 -1.96 4.60 19.24
N LEU A 121 -2.96 4.03 19.92
CA LEU A 121 -2.78 3.41 21.24
C LEU A 121 -2.17 2.01 21.15
N GLU A 122 -2.45 1.29 20.05
CA GLU A 122 -2.00 -0.08 19.87
C GLU A 122 -0.91 -0.16 18.82
N PRO A 123 0.07 -1.06 18.99
CA PRO A 123 1.05 -1.32 17.95
C PRO A 123 0.41 -1.82 16.67
N LEU A 124 1.00 -1.46 15.54
CA LEU A 124 0.54 -1.88 14.23
C LEU A 124 1.44 -2.99 13.73
N GLU A 125 0.86 -4.13 13.38
CA GLU A 125 1.61 -5.20 12.72
C GLU A 125 1.89 -4.80 11.27
N VAL A 126 3.12 -5.04 10.81
CA VAL A 126 3.56 -4.68 9.46
C VAL A 126 4.00 -5.92 8.72
N ILE A 127 3.50 -6.10 7.51
CA ILE A 127 3.82 -7.23 6.64
C ILE A 127 4.27 -6.71 5.29
N GLU A 128 5.40 -7.20 4.81
CA GLU A 128 5.85 -6.92 3.45
C GLU A 128 5.34 -8.00 2.50
N LEU A 129 4.84 -7.59 1.35
CA LEU A 129 4.41 -8.51 0.28
C LEU A 129 5.42 -8.47 -0.85
N ARG A 130 5.76 -9.65 -1.38
CA ARG A 130 6.67 -9.78 -2.52
C ARG A 130 6.14 -10.81 -3.49
N SER A 131 6.27 -10.50 -4.78
CA SER A 131 5.98 -11.51 -5.80
C SER A 131 7.16 -12.48 -5.87
N THR A 132 6.84 -13.78 -5.85
CA THR A 132 7.82 -14.85 -6.05
C THR A 132 7.73 -15.42 -7.46
N ALA A 133 6.88 -14.85 -8.31
CA ALA A 133 6.77 -15.29 -9.70
C ALA A 133 8.07 -15.00 -10.45
N PRO A 134 8.52 -15.95 -11.32
CA PRO A 134 9.71 -15.74 -12.13
C PRO A 134 9.56 -14.61 -13.16
#